data_e85490cf2ec6013ed391977b334c920f
#
_entry.id   e85490cf2ec6013ed391977b334c920f
#
_cell.length_a   1.000
_cell.length_b   1.000
_cell.length_c   1.000
_cell.angle_alpha   90.00
_cell.angle_beta   90.00
_cell.angle_gamma   90.00
#
_symmetry.space_group_name_H-M   'P 1'
#
loop_
_entity.id
_entity.type
_entity.pdbx_description
1 polymer ?
#
loop_
_entity_poly.entity_id
_entity_poly.type
_entity_poly.pdbx_seq_one_letter_code
_entity_poly.pdbx_strand_id
1 'polypeptide(L)'
;MNKEDYKVYSDKMRKSIDAVNADFASVRAGRANASVLDRISVDYYGSPTPIQQIAAIASPDPRQLVITPWDGTALKPIERAIQESDLGINPQNDGKSIRLNFPQLTEERRKELVKQIHKYSETGKVAIRNIRRDAMEAFKKKQKASEITEDDLKVAEKDLQKLTDDMCKEVDALLEKKEKELMEV
;
A
#
# COMPACT_ATOMS: atom_id res chain seq x y z
N MET A 1 22.12 -10.13 26.70
CA MET A 1 20.69 -10.21 26.27
C MET A 1 20.59 -10.99 24.97
N ASN A 2 19.57 -11.83 24.82
CA ASN A 2 19.40 -12.68 23.66
C ASN A 2 18.62 -11.96 22.55
N LYS A 3 18.90 -12.31 21.28
CA LYS A 3 18.17 -11.76 20.13
C LYS A 3 16.63 -11.99 20.21
N GLU A 4 16.20 -13.00 20.95
CA GLU A 4 14.79 -13.32 21.18
C GLU A 4 14.06 -12.24 22.02
N ASP A 5 14.77 -11.56 22.92
CA ASP A 5 14.20 -10.49 23.76
C ASP A 5 13.71 -9.30 22.92
N TYR A 6 14.33 -9.06 21.76
CA TYR A 6 13.97 -7.96 20.85
C TYR A 6 13.00 -8.38 19.75
N LYS A 7 12.86 -9.69 19.50
CA LYS A 7 12.09 -10.21 18.37
C LYS A 7 10.63 -9.73 18.37
N VAL A 8 9.99 -9.77 19.54
CA VAL A 8 8.60 -9.32 19.70
C VAL A 8 8.43 -7.86 19.28
N TYR A 9 9.40 -7.01 19.62
CA TYR A 9 9.35 -5.57 19.27
C TYR A 9 9.72 -5.35 17.81
N SER A 10 10.72 -6.07 17.30
CA SER A 10 11.07 -6.07 15.88
C SER A 10 9.88 -6.48 15.00
N ASP A 11 9.16 -7.54 15.37
CA ASP A 11 7.98 -8.01 14.65
C ASP A 11 6.84 -6.97 14.69
N LYS A 12 6.64 -6.29 15.84
CA LYS A 12 5.67 -5.19 15.94
C LYS A 12 6.05 -4.00 15.05
N MET A 13 7.33 -3.61 15.03
CA MET A 13 7.83 -2.54 14.17
C MET A 13 7.68 -2.91 12.68
N ARG A 14 7.96 -4.18 12.32
CA ARG A 14 7.76 -4.69 10.96
C ARG A 14 6.29 -4.57 10.52
N LYS A 15 5.34 -4.95 11.37
CA LYS A 15 3.91 -4.76 11.09
C LYS A 15 3.54 -3.29 10.86
N SER A 16 4.19 -2.36 11.55
CA SER A 16 3.98 -0.92 11.31
C SER A 16 4.50 -0.50 9.94
N ILE A 17 5.63 -1.04 9.47
CA ILE A 17 6.15 -0.83 8.12
C ILE A 17 5.20 -1.43 7.07
N ASP A 18 4.70 -2.65 7.30
CA ASP A 18 3.74 -3.29 6.41
C ASP A 18 2.45 -2.46 6.26
N ALA A 19 1.97 -1.85 7.36
CA ALA A 19 0.83 -0.94 7.34
C ALA A 19 1.11 0.30 6.50
N VAL A 20 2.29 0.95 6.66
CA VAL A 20 2.69 2.08 5.82
C VAL A 20 2.77 1.69 4.36
N ASN A 21 3.30 0.51 4.06
CA ASN A 21 3.38 0.02 2.68
C ASN A 21 1.99 -0.23 2.07
N ALA A 22 1.04 -0.74 2.85
CA ALA A 22 -0.36 -0.87 2.44
C ALA A 22 -1.02 0.49 2.19
N ASP A 23 -0.76 1.49 3.06
CA ASP A 23 -1.23 2.86 2.89
C ASP A 23 -0.65 3.48 1.60
N PHE A 24 0.64 3.28 1.34
CA PHE A 24 1.29 3.74 0.10
C PHE A 24 0.72 3.05 -1.14
N ALA A 25 0.37 1.77 -1.05
CA ALA A 25 -0.27 1.05 -2.14
C ALA A 25 -1.68 1.57 -2.46
N SER A 26 -2.38 2.11 -1.46
CA SER A 26 -3.70 2.74 -1.64
C SER A 26 -3.61 4.06 -2.40
N VAL A 27 -2.49 4.78 -2.30
CA VAL A 27 -2.23 6.04 -3.01
C VAL A 27 -1.78 5.73 -4.44
N ARG A 28 -2.67 5.94 -5.39
CA ARG A 28 -2.45 5.64 -6.81
C ARG A 28 -2.15 6.90 -7.61
N ALA A 29 -1.10 6.84 -8.44
CA ALA A 29 -0.63 7.95 -9.29
C ALA A 29 -1.38 8.06 -10.62
N GLY A 30 -2.64 7.63 -10.71
CA GLY A 30 -3.40 7.69 -11.98
C GLY A 30 -2.90 6.71 -13.06
N ARG A 31 -1.97 5.81 -12.72
CA ARG A 31 -1.59 4.73 -13.65
C ARG A 31 -2.71 3.72 -13.79
N ALA A 32 -2.97 3.34 -15.03
CA ALA A 32 -3.88 2.26 -15.36
C ALA A 32 -3.31 0.94 -14.80
N ASN A 33 -3.95 0.38 -13.78
CA ASN A 33 -3.59 -0.90 -13.20
C ASN A 33 -4.80 -1.84 -13.23
N ALA A 34 -4.61 -3.06 -13.71
CA ALA A 34 -5.66 -4.07 -13.76
C ALA A 34 -6.32 -4.32 -12.40
N SER A 35 -5.60 -4.11 -11.29
CA SER A 35 -6.15 -4.29 -9.93
C SER A 35 -7.30 -3.32 -9.58
N VAL A 36 -7.51 -2.24 -10.35
CA VAL A 36 -8.69 -1.38 -10.15
C VAL A 36 -9.99 -2.10 -10.50
N LEU A 37 -9.91 -3.14 -11.33
CA LEU A 37 -11.03 -3.95 -11.78
C LEU A 37 -11.34 -5.12 -10.83
N ASP A 38 -10.47 -5.43 -9.85
CA ASP A 38 -10.62 -6.58 -8.94
C ASP A 38 -11.91 -6.50 -8.09
N ARG A 39 -12.40 -5.29 -7.85
CA ARG A 39 -13.62 -5.05 -7.06
C ARG A 39 -14.89 -5.01 -7.90
N ILE A 40 -14.77 -5.10 -9.22
CA ILE A 40 -15.91 -5.02 -10.12
C ILE A 40 -16.33 -6.42 -10.51
N SER A 41 -17.56 -6.79 -10.12
CA SER A 41 -18.20 -8.01 -10.53
C SER A 41 -19.19 -7.73 -11.64
N VAL A 42 -19.18 -8.57 -12.66
CA VAL A 42 -20.08 -8.50 -13.81
C VAL A 42 -21.10 -9.60 -13.69
N ASP A 43 -22.36 -9.30 -13.95
CA ASP A 43 -23.39 -10.34 -14.09
C ASP A 43 -23.13 -11.09 -15.41
N TYR A 44 -22.55 -12.27 -15.30
CA TYR A 44 -22.27 -13.15 -16.42
C TYR A 44 -23.13 -14.41 -16.28
N TYR A 45 -24.12 -14.56 -17.16
CA TYR A 45 -25.12 -15.64 -17.11
C TYR A 45 -25.80 -15.81 -15.74
N GLY A 46 -26.13 -14.71 -15.06
CA GLY A 46 -26.82 -14.72 -13.77
C GLY A 46 -25.90 -14.99 -12.55
N SER A 47 -24.58 -14.99 -12.75
CA SER A 47 -23.60 -15.14 -11.66
C SER A 47 -22.65 -13.95 -11.63
N PRO A 48 -22.42 -13.35 -10.44
CA PRO A 48 -21.43 -12.30 -10.28
C PRO A 48 -20.02 -12.87 -10.49
N THR A 49 -19.38 -12.46 -11.59
CA THR A 49 -18.07 -12.98 -12.02
C THR A 49 -17.07 -11.81 -12.10
N PRO A 50 -15.84 -11.95 -11.56
CA PRO A 50 -14.79 -10.96 -11.74
C PRO A 50 -14.42 -10.77 -13.21
N ILE A 51 -14.17 -9.52 -13.64
CA ILE A 51 -13.83 -9.20 -15.04
C ILE A 51 -12.64 -10.01 -15.55
N GLN A 52 -11.65 -10.25 -14.70
CA GLN A 52 -10.44 -11.02 -15.04
C GLN A 52 -10.72 -12.49 -15.45
N GLN A 53 -11.86 -13.03 -15.04
CA GLN A 53 -12.26 -14.41 -15.39
C GLN A 53 -12.98 -14.52 -16.74
N ILE A 54 -13.42 -13.39 -17.30
CA ILE A 54 -14.21 -13.35 -18.52
C ILE A 54 -13.58 -12.50 -19.64
N ALA A 55 -12.46 -11.82 -19.34
CA ALA A 55 -11.78 -10.95 -20.28
C ALA A 55 -10.27 -10.92 -20.06
N ALA A 56 -9.52 -10.70 -21.13
CA ALA A 56 -8.12 -10.36 -21.09
C ALA A 56 -7.97 -8.86 -20.80
N ILE A 57 -7.07 -8.50 -19.88
CA ILE A 57 -6.79 -7.11 -19.50
C ILE A 57 -5.37 -6.79 -19.91
N ALA A 58 -5.20 -5.78 -20.76
CA ALA A 58 -3.90 -5.26 -21.20
C ALA A 58 -3.77 -3.78 -20.87
N SER A 59 -2.54 -3.35 -20.63
CA SER A 59 -2.20 -1.92 -20.43
C SER A 59 -1.19 -1.52 -21.53
N PRO A 60 -1.66 -1.15 -22.73
CA PRO A 60 -0.78 -0.73 -23.81
C PRO A 60 -0.04 0.57 -23.49
N ASP A 61 -0.67 1.43 -22.68
CA ASP A 61 -0.12 2.69 -22.19
C ASP A 61 -0.25 2.79 -20.67
N PRO A 62 0.62 3.56 -19.99
CA PRO A 62 0.55 3.74 -18.53
C PRO A 62 -0.78 4.27 -18.02
N ARG A 63 -1.60 4.85 -18.89
CA ARG A 63 -2.89 5.48 -18.56
C ARG A 63 -4.08 4.84 -19.27
N GLN A 64 -3.89 3.73 -19.95
CA GLN A 64 -4.95 3.04 -20.67
C GLN A 64 -5.04 1.58 -20.26
N LEU A 65 -6.25 1.13 -19.91
CA LEU A 65 -6.58 -0.28 -19.83
C LEU A 65 -7.47 -0.67 -21.01
N VAL A 66 -7.15 -1.79 -21.59
CA VAL A 66 -7.96 -2.41 -22.65
C VAL A 66 -8.46 -3.75 -22.13
N ILE A 67 -9.77 -3.89 -22.06
CA ILE A 67 -10.48 -5.09 -21.61
C ILE A 67 -11.04 -5.76 -22.85
N THR A 68 -10.56 -6.95 -23.17
CA THR A 68 -11.02 -7.73 -24.32
C THR A 68 -11.73 -8.98 -23.82
N PRO A 69 -13.06 -9.03 -23.83
CA PRO A 69 -13.80 -10.21 -23.43
C PRO A 69 -13.50 -11.38 -24.36
N TRP A 70 -13.48 -12.60 -23.82
CA TRP A 70 -13.37 -13.82 -24.64
C TRP A 70 -14.68 -14.13 -25.36
N ASP A 71 -15.79 -13.69 -24.80
CA ASP A 71 -17.12 -13.78 -25.38
C ASP A 71 -17.69 -12.38 -25.63
N GLY A 72 -18.06 -12.10 -26.90
CA GLY A 72 -18.61 -10.80 -27.28
C GLY A 72 -19.92 -10.43 -26.56
N THR A 73 -20.64 -11.41 -26.02
CA THR A 73 -21.87 -11.18 -25.25
C THR A 73 -21.59 -10.53 -23.88
N ALA A 74 -20.38 -10.72 -23.34
CA ALA A 74 -19.95 -10.11 -22.07
C ALA A 74 -19.62 -8.62 -22.19
N LEU A 75 -19.49 -8.07 -23.39
CA LEU A 75 -19.01 -6.72 -23.64
C LEU A 75 -19.93 -5.64 -23.00
N LYS A 76 -21.23 -5.73 -23.23
CA LYS A 76 -22.22 -4.84 -22.64
C LYS A 76 -22.35 -4.98 -21.12
N PRO A 77 -22.43 -6.19 -20.55
CA PRO A 77 -22.40 -6.39 -19.09
C PRO A 77 -21.16 -5.79 -18.41
N ILE A 78 -19.96 -5.95 -19.01
CA ILE A 78 -18.72 -5.37 -18.48
C ILE A 78 -18.78 -3.82 -18.53
N GLU A 79 -19.19 -3.26 -19.66
CA GLU A 79 -19.32 -1.80 -19.81
C GLU A 79 -20.26 -1.21 -18.75
N ARG A 80 -21.41 -1.84 -18.53
CA ARG A 80 -22.38 -1.42 -17.54
C ARG A 80 -21.83 -1.52 -16.11
N ALA A 81 -21.18 -2.65 -15.77
CA ALA A 81 -20.58 -2.82 -14.45
C ALA A 81 -19.50 -1.78 -14.13
N ILE A 82 -18.73 -1.36 -15.15
CA ILE A 82 -17.73 -0.30 -15.01
C ILE A 82 -18.41 1.05 -14.84
N GLN A 83 -19.48 1.35 -15.58
CA GLN A 83 -20.24 2.61 -15.44
C GLN A 83 -20.90 2.75 -14.07
N GLU A 84 -21.41 1.64 -13.51
CA GLU A 84 -22.04 1.59 -12.19
C GLU A 84 -21.02 1.57 -11.04
N SER A 85 -19.73 1.38 -11.35
CA SER A 85 -18.66 1.32 -10.34
C SER A 85 -18.16 2.69 -9.91
N ASP A 86 -17.52 2.75 -8.73
CA ASP A 86 -16.90 3.97 -8.18
C ASP A 86 -15.62 4.41 -8.91
N LEU A 87 -15.30 3.82 -10.06
CA LEU A 87 -14.09 4.18 -10.83
C LEU A 87 -14.13 5.60 -11.39
N GLY A 88 -15.31 6.14 -11.64
CA GLY A 88 -15.49 7.49 -12.19
C GLY A 88 -14.92 7.68 -13.59
N ILE A 89 -14.70 6.59 -14.35
CA ILE A 89 -14.12 6.59 -15.70
C ILE A 89 -15.19 6.10 -16.67
N ASN A 90 -15.40 6.86 -17.74
CA ASN A 90 -16.32 6.44 -18.80
C ASN A 90 -15.64 5.40 -19.71
N PRO A 91 -16.16 4.16 -19.79
CA PRO A 91 -15.65 3.17 -20.69
C PRO A 91 -15.93 3.55 -22.15
N GLN A 92 -14.96 3.33 -23.03
CA GLN A 92 -15.11 3.47 -24.47
C GLN A 92 -15.18 2.08 -25.11
N ASN A 93 -16.30 1.78 -25.73
CA ASN A 93 -16.55 0.49 -26.37
C ASN A 93 -16.35 0.62 -27.88
N ASP A 94 -15.43 -0.17 -28.44
CA ASP A 94 -15.15 -0.24 -29.89
C ASP A 94 -15.82 -1.43 -30.59
N GLY A 95 -16.72 -2.16 -29.91
CA GLY A 95 -17.43 -3.33 -30.43
C GLY A 95 -16.67 -4.66 -30.26
N LYS A 96 -15.39 -4.61 -29.83
CA LYS A 96 -14.56 -5.79 -29.56
C LYS A 96 -13.88 -5.72 -28.19
N SER A 97 -13.56 -4.52 -27.75
CA SER A 97 -12.90 -4.25 -26.49
C SER A 97 -13.43 -2.98 -25.82
N ILE A 98 -13.21 -2.88 -24.52
CA ILE A 98 -13.54 -1.70 -23.73
C ILE A 98 -12.24 -1.05 -23.34
N ARG A 99 -12.11 0.25 -23.65
CA ARG A 99 -10.94 1.07 -23.29
C ARG A 99 -11.28 1.99 -22.13
N LEU A 100 -10.43 1.96 -21.12
CA LEU A 100 -10.51 2.86 -19.97
C LEU A 100 -9.33 3.83 -20.04
N ASN A 101 -9.61 5.11 -20.23
CA ASN A 101 -8.61 6.16 -20.24
C ASN A 101 -8.57 6.84 -18.87
N PHE A 102 -7.46 6.71 -18.16
CA PHE A 102 -7.24 7.35 -16.88
C PHE A 102 -6.77 8.80 -17.12
N PRO A 103 -7.44 9.81 -16.54
CA PRO A 103 -7.04 11.20 -16.71
C PRO A 103 -5.64 11.44 -16.12
N GLN A 104 -4.91 12.38 -16.71
CA GLN A 104 -3.65 12.84 -16.11
C GLN A 104 -3.91 13.47 -14.75
N LEU A 105 -3.09 13.11 -13.78
CA LEU A 105 -3.08 13.85 -12.53
C LEU A 105 -2.57 15.27 -12.78
N THR A 106 -3.31 16.25 -12.31
CA THR A 106 -2.84 17.65 -12.29
C THR A 106 -1.64 17.75 -11.33
N GLU A 107 -0.76 18.75 -11.54
CA GLU A 107 0.34 19.00 -10.61
C GLU A 107 -0.15 19.24 -9.18
N GLU A 108 -1.29 19.91 -9.03
CA GLU A 108 -1.91 20.14 -7.71
C GLU A 108 -2.28 18.82 -7.05
N ARG A 109 -2.89 17.91 -7.78
CA ARG A 109 -3.26 16.60 -7.25
C ARG A 109 -2.06 15.74 -6.90
N ARG A 110 -0.98 15.80 -7.69
CA ARG A 110 0.29 15.15 -7.35
C ARG A 110 0.85 15.68 -6.04
N LYS A 111 0.88 17.00 -5.84
CA LYS A 111 1.34 17.63 -4.60
C LYS A 111 0.49 17.22 -3.39
N GLU A 112 -0.82 17.08 -3.56
CA GLU A 112 -1.70 16.56 -2.49
C GLU A 112 -1.36 15.11 -2.14
N LEU A 113 -1.17 14.24 -3.13
CA LEU A 113 -0.80 12.85 -2.91
C LEU A 113 0.58 12.72 -2.23
N VAL A 114 1.54 13.55 -2.62
CA VAL A 114 2.85 13.62 -1.95
C VAL A 114 2.69 14.03 -0.48
N LYS A 115 1.89 15.04 -0.16
CA LYS A 115 1.59 15.39 1.24
C LYS A 115 0.95 14.23 2.00
N GLN A 116 0.07 13.48 1.36
CA GLN A 116 -0.61 12.34 1.97
C GLN A 116 0.37 11.21 2.31
N ILE A 117 1.27 10.85 1.40
CA ILE A 117 2.29 9.82 1.67
C ILE A 117 3.27 10.24 2.77
N HIS A 118 3.66 11.52 2.81
CA HIS A 118 4.47 12.06 3.92
C HIS A 118 3.75 11.89 5.27
N LYS A 119 2.44 12.17 5.33
CA LYS A 119 1.64 11.97 6.55
C LYS A 119 1.61 10.49 6.97
N TYR A 120 1.44 9.57 6.04
CA TYR A 120 1.48 8.13 6.33
C TYR A 120 2.85 7.68 6.84
N SER A 121 3.93 8.16 6.22
CA SER A 121 5.30 7.91 6.67
C SER A 121 5.52 8.38 8.12
N GLU A 122 5.11 9.60 8.45
CA GLU A 122 5.26 10.12 9.82
C GLU A 122 4.41 9.33 10.82
N THR A 123 3.19 8.95 10.48
CA THR A 123 2.35 8.10 11.33
C THR A 123 3.04 6.76 11.62
N GLY A 124 3.63 6.13 10.60
CA GLY A 124 4.39 4.89 10.77
C GLY A 124 5.62 5.06 11.65
N LYS A 125 6.41 6.13 11.45
CA LYS A 125 7.58 6.42 12.30
C LYS A 125 7.19 6.72 13.76
N VAL A 126 6.06 7.38 13.99
CA VAL A 126 5.52 7.58 15.35
C VAL A 126 5.14 6.25 15.99
N ALA A 127 4.50 5.34 15.26
CA ALA A 127 4.19 4.00 15.76
C ALA A 127 5.46 3.21 16.14
N ILE A 128 6.49 3.24 15.31
CA ILE A 128 7.79 2.60 15.58
C ILE A 128 8.44 3.20 16.85
N ARG A 129 8.42 4.53 17.00
CA ARG A 129 8.96 5.20 18.20
C ARG A 129 8.17 4.85 19.47
N ASN A 130 6.86 4.69 19.37
CA ASN A 130 6.03 4.24 20.50
C ASN A 130 6.37 2.81 20.91
N ILE A 131 6.52 1.89 19.95
CA ILE A 131 6.95 0.51 20.22
C ILE A 131 8.31 0.48 20.92
N ARG A 132 9.27 1.32 20.52
CA ARG A 132 10.54 1.48 21.24
C ARG A 132 10.33 1.93 22.68
N ARG A 133 9.44 2.90 22.91
CA ARG A 133 9.14 3.40 24.26
C ARG A 133 8.57 2.29 25.14
N ASP A 134 7.60 1.54 24.62
CA ASP A 134 7.01 0.41 25.32
C ASP A 134 8.06 -0.68 25.65
N ALA A 135 8.96 -0.95 24.70
CA ALA A 135 10.07 -1.88 24.91
C ALA A 135 10.99 -1.39 26.06
N MET A 136 11.37 -0.12 26.03
CA MET A 136 12.23 0.45 27.10
C MET A 136 11.57 0.40 28.47
N GLU A 137 10.26 0.65 28.55
CA GLU A 137 9.51 0.51 29.80
C GLU A 137 9.50 -0.91 30.31
N ALA A 138 9.33 -1.89 29.39
CA ALA A 138 9.36 -3.30 29.77
C ALA A 138 10.76 -3.71 30.29
N PHE A 139 11.85 -3.27 29.64
CA PHE A 139 13.20 -3.55 30.11
C PHE A 139 13.52 -2.85 31.44
N LYS A 140 13.06 -1.62 31.67
CA LYS A 140 13.17 -0.92 32.95
C LYS A 140 12.44 -1.66 34.07
N LYS A 141 11.26 -2.26 33.79
CA LYS A 141 10.54 -3.08 34.76
C LYS A 141 11.34 -4.33 35.14
N LYS A 142 11.92 -5.02 34.15
CA LYS A 142 12.79 -6.18 34.37
C LYS A 142 14.02 -5.83 35.21
N GLN A 143 14.64 -4.68 34.96
CA GLN A 143 15.78 -4.22 35.76
C GLN A 143 15.37 -3.92 37.21
N LYS A 144 14.23 -3.27 37.45
CA LYS A 144 13.70 -3.04 38.79
C LYS A 144 13.37 -4.35 39.55
N ALA A 145 12.95 -5.37 38.81
CA ALA A 145 12.72 -6.72 39.34
C ALA A 145 14.01 -7.53 39.52
N SER A 146 15.18 -6.93 39.26
CA SER A 146 16.50 -7.60 39.29
C SER A 146 16.62 -8.80 38.35
N GLU A 147 15.80 -8.87 37.30
CA GLU A 147 15.88 -9.91 36.26
C GLU A 147 17.01 -9.64 35.26
N ILE A 148 17.40 -8.37 35.10
CA ILE A 148 18.52 -7.91 34.27
C ILE A 148 19.35 -6.88 35.03
N THR A 149 20.62 -6.75 34.65
CA THR A 149 21.54 -5.77 35.23
C THR A 149 21.35 -4.37 34.66
N GLU A 150 21.94 -3.37 35.30
CA GLU A 150 21.94 -2.00 34.76
C GLU A 150 22.73 -1.91 33.43
N ASP A 151 23.81 -2.67 33.30
CA ASP A 151 24.59 -2.73 32.06
C ASP A 151 23.83 -3.41 30.94
N ASP A 152 23.03 -4.46 31.24
CA ASP A 152 22.11 -5.05 30.27
C ASP A 152 21.06 -4.05 29.79
N LEU A 153 20.55 -3.20 30.68
CA LEU A 153 19.60 -2.14 30.32
C LEU A 153 20.23 -1.12 29.36
N LYS A 154 21.49 -0.70 29.60
CA LYS A 154 22.23 0.20 28.70
C LYS A 154 22.47 -0.42 27.33
N VAL A 155 22.76 -1.72 27.29
CA VAL A 155 22.90 -2.46 26.02
C VAL A 155 21.54 -2.50 25.30
N ALA A 156 20.46 -2.81 26.01
CA ALA A 156 19.11 -2.83 25.44
C ALA A 156 18.71 -1.47 24.84
N GLU A 157 19.05 -0.38 25.51
CA GLU A 157 18.75 0.98 25.01
C GLU A 157 19.45 1.24 23.67
N LYS A 158 20.73 0.88 23.55
CA LYS A 158 21.50 1.04 22.31
C LYS A 158 20.95 0.16 21.18
N ASP A 159 20.64 -1.08 21.50
CA ASP A 159 20.15 -2.04 20.51
C ASP A 159 18.75 -1.64 20.00
N LEU A 160 17.85 -1.23 20.89
CA LEU A 160 16.51 -0.72 20.54
C LEU A 160 16.58 0.59 19.75
N GLN A 161 17.52 1.47 20.10
CA GLN A 161 17.74 2.70 19.33
C GLN A 161 18.18 2.36 17.91
N LYS A 162 19.18 1.48 17.76
CA LYS A 162 19.66 1.05 16.45
C LYS A 162 18.56 0.39 15.63
N LEU A 163 17.79 -0.52 16.24
CA LEU A 163 16.65 -1.17 15.59
C LEU A 163 15.61 -0.14 15.11
N THR A 164 15.29 0.85 15.94
CA THR A 164 14.35 1.94 15.60
C THR A 164 14.86 2.76 14.43
N ASP A 165 16.15 3.12 14.44
CA ASP A 165 16.76 3.93 13.38
C ASP A 165 16.77 3.17 12.05
N ASP A 166 17.09 1.87 12.07
CA ASP A 166 17.08 1.02 10.88
C ASP A 166 15.65 0.88 10.31
N MET A 167 14.64 0.68 11.15
CA MET A 167 13.24 0.62 10.74
C MET A 167 12.72 1.96 10.20
N CYS A 168 13.11 3.08 10.80
CA CYS A 168 12.76 4.41 10.30
C CYS A 168 13.40 4.70 8.93
N LYS A 169 14.66 4.30 8.72
CA LYS A 169 15.33 4.41 7.43
C LYS A 169 14.62 3.59 6.34
N GLU A 170 14.10 2.43 6.69
CA GLU A 170 13.33 1.60 5.74
C GLU A 170 12.03 2.31 5.33
N VAL A 171 11.33 2.96 6.27
CA VAL A 171 10.15 3.79 5.97
C VAL A 171 10.51 4.97 5.06
N ASP A 172 11.65 5.64 5.32
CA ASP A 172 12.12 6.75 4.48
C ASP A 172 12.48 6.29 3.06
N ALA A 173 13.09 5.11 2.91
CA ALA A 173 13.37 4.54 1.60
C ALA A 173 12.09 4.18 0.81
N LEU A 174 11.07 3.65 1.50
CA LEU A 174 9.76 3.40 0.90
C LEU A 174 9.07 4.70 0.48
N LEU A 175 9.16 5.74 1.30
CA LEU A 175 8.64 7.07 0.99
C LEU A 175 9.30 7.65 -0.27
N GLU A 176 10.63 7.65 -0.32
CA GLU A 176 11.39 8.18 -1.49
C GLU A 176 11.02 7.44 -2.78
N LYS A 177 10.91 6.11 -2.70
CA LYS A 177 10.49 5.29 -3.84
C LYS A 177 9.09 5.67 -4.31
N LYS A 178 8.15 5.85 -3.37
CA LYS A 178 6.76 6.19 -3.69
C LYS A 178 6.64 7.62 -4.23
N GLU A 179 7.41 8.55 -3.69
CA GLU A 179 7.46 9.94 -4.16
C GLU A 179 7.94 10.03 -5.61
N LYS A 180 9.02 9.30 -5.96
CA LYS A 180 9.49 9.18 -7.34
C LYS A 180 8.40 8.60 -8.25
N GLU A 181 7.74 7.52 -7.83
CA GLU A 181 6.63 6.92 -8.59
C GLU A 181 5.51 7.93 -8.87
N LEU A 182 5.15 8.78 -7.91
CA LEU A 182 4.11 9.80 -8.06
C LEU A 182 4.53 10.95 -8.98
N MET A 183 5.83 11.25 -9.05
CA MET A 183 6.37 12.38 -9.84
C MET A 183 6.72 11.98 -11.27
N GLU A 184 7.04 10.71 -11.55
CA GLU A 184 7.43 10.20 -12.87
C GLU A 184 6.25 9.96 -13.85
N VAL A 185 5.02 10.20 -13.46
CA VAL A 185 3.81 9.90 -14.27
C VAL A 185 3.32 11.12 -15.05
#